data_178607284fec1bcbc346540b198b1c71
#
_entry.id   178607284fec1bcbc346540b198b1c71
#
_cell.length_a   1.000
_cell.length_b   1.000
_cell.length_c   1.000
_cell.angle_alpha   90.00
_cell.angle_beta   90.00
_cell.angle_gamma   90.00
#
_symmetry.space_group_name_H-M   'P 1'
#
loop_
_entity.id
_entity.type
_entity.pdbx_description
1 polymer ?
#
loop_
_entity_poly.entity_id
_entity_poly.type
_entity_poly.pdbx_seq_one_letter_code
_entity_poly.pdbx_strand_id
1 'polypeptide(L)'
;MENINKYMPQSPDHNSERLQKLKELFPDLFTVEGALDPKELEKLAQPENAHETERYEFRWFGKSNAKRNAFTPTNATLVFDEARSVNPENAENLIIEGDNLDTLKLLSSAYREKIKCIYIDPPYNTGKDFVYSDNFTQDKKRYWEDAGIVENGVKIDTNTETDGRYHSNWLNMMYSRLLIARQLLREDGVIFISIDDNEVHHLRKLCDEVFGESNFIANIIWYKKYATSNDVKGIAAMHDFILCYSKSNLFERNLLPRSDKQDSLYKYDSNDGMGLWRSDNLSVKTFSESYYYPITNPLTNKVYYPPKGRCWITNEEKIQLWIKENRVFFGQNGDGAPQLKRYLNEVQDGVVPNSMWLYDEVGHTDKARKELKELFENPPFDNPKPVKLLQKALKIASNKDDLILDFFAGSGTTGQAVMELNAEDGGNRKFILVQLPEQTDEKSEANKNGYKKISDITIERNKRVIDKIIKEKKEKQPDLFTANNSEKETEGLGFKVFKLTKSNFPRVDFAPDPQKTDEENIAALKKYIAEKESQLVNAFNRDELLTEILLKRGYTLNYKTEIQPHFTKNEVLLVTDGHHETFICLDVEIANETIEYFKENKNQKFICLERALDTTKKFNLKHYLGEGFDAF
;
A
#
# COMPACT_ATOMS: atom_id res chain seq x y z
N MET A 1 -22.15 -20.10 28.59
CA MET A 1 -20.86 -20.52 28.01
C MET A 1 -20.15 -19.25 27.60
N GLU A 2 -19.12 -18.85 28.31
CA GLU A 2 -18.26 -17.75 27.89
C GLU A 2 -17.58 -18.16 26.58
N ASN A 3 -17.54 -17.21 25.68
CA ASN A 3 -17.12 -17.42 24.30
C ASN A 3 -15.60 -17.71 24.27
N ILE A 4 -15.21 -18.97 24.15
CA ILE A 4 -13.81 -19.45 24.14
C ILE A 4 -12.98 -18.74 23.06
N ASN A 5 -13.61 -18.25 21.98
CA ASN A 5 -12.95 -17.44 20.96
C ASN A 5 -12.40 -16.10 21.49
N LYS A 6 -12.78 -15.66 22.69
CA LYS A 6 -12.30 -14.43 23.32
C LYS A 6 -10.81 -14.49 23.71
N TYR A 7 -10.25 -15.69 23.83
CA TYR A 7 -8.88 -15.92 24.28
C TYR A 7 -7.90 -16.28 23.16
N MET A 8 -8.40 -16.40 21.92
CA MET A 8 -7.52 -16.65 20.78
C MET A 8 -7.04 -15.32 20.18
N PRO A 9 -5.73 -15.16 19.97
CA PRO A 9 -5.23 -13.98 19.26
C PRO A 9 -5.81 -13.98 17.84
N GLN A 10 -6.63 -13.00 17.54
CA GLN A 10 -7.22 -12.76 16.22
C GLN A 10 -6.67 -11.45 15.67
N SER A 11 -6.81 -11.24 14.36
CA SER A 11 -6.63 -9.90 13.81
C SER A 11 -7.63 -8.93 14.46
N PRO A 12 -7.34 -7.63 14.54
CA PRO A 12 -8.23 -6.65 15.14
C PRO A 12 -9.63 -6.74 14.55
N ASP A 13 -10.64 -6.78 15.42
CA ASP A 13 -12.04 -6.65 15.01
C ASP A 13 -12.39 -5.17 14.86
N HIS A 14 -12.06 -4.62 13.71
CA HIS A 14 -12.32 -3.23 13.38
C HIS A 14 -13.82 -2.86 13.41
N ASN A 15 -14.69 -3.84 13.33
CA ASN A 15 -16.13 -3.58 13.42
C ASN A 15 -16.55 -3.31 14.87
N SER A 16 -16.02 -4.09 15.81
CA SER A 16 -16.21 -3.85 17.24
C SER A 16 -15.58 -2.54 17.69
N GLU A 17 -14.36 -2.22 17.23
CA GLU A 17 -13.72 -0.92 17.51
C GLU A 17 -14.53 0.27 17.00
N ARG A 18 -15.10 0.16 15.80
CA ARG A 18 -15.94 1.22 15.20
C ARG A 18 -17.25 1.40 15.95
N LEU A 19 -17.89 0.30 16.34
CA LEU A 19 -19.11 0.34 17.15
C LEU A 19 -18.83 0.96 18.52
N GLN A 20 -17.69 0.64 19.13
CA GLN A 20 -17.32 1.22 20.41
C GLN A 20 -17.08 2.72 20.32
N LYS A 21 -16.32 3.18 19.32
CA LYS A 21 -16.12 4.61 19.05
C LYS A 21 -17.46 5.32 18.76
N LEU A 22 -18.34 4.70 18.02
CA LEU A 22 -19.68 5.24 17.76
C LEU A 22 -20.47 5.36 19.06
N LYS A 23 -20.40 4.37 19.95
CA LYS A 23 -21.07 4.37 21.25
C LYS A 23 -20.51 5.43 22.20
N GLU A 24 -19.20 5.67 22.14
CA GLU A 24 -18.55 6.74 22.93
C GLU A 24 -18.97 8.13 22.46
N LEU A 25 -19.10 8.33 21.14
CA LEU A 25 -19.48 9.61 20.53
C LEU A 25 -20.98 9.88 20.59
N PHE A 26 -21.81 8.84 20.47
CA PHE A 26 -23.27 8.93 20.37
C PHE A 26 -23.93 7.80 21.17
N PRO A 27 -23.89 7.85 22.51
CA PRO A 27 -24.44 6.80 23.38
C PRO A 27 -25.97 6.65 23.24
N ASP A 28 -26.67 7.70 22.86
CA ASP A 28 -28.10 7.76 22.59
C ASP A 28 -28.57 6.98 21.37
N LEU A 29 -27.64 6.59 20.48
CA LEU A 29 -27.93 5.71 19.34
C LEU A 29 -27.99 4.21 19.70
N PHE A 30 -27.78 3.86 20.96
CA PHE A 30 -27.71 2.47 21.41
C PHE A 30 -28.85 2.14 22.37
N THR A 31 -29.41 0.91 22.24
CA THR A 31 -30.39 0.38 23.17
C THR A 31 -29.82 0.16 24.57
N VAL A 32 -30.66 -0.05 25.55
CA VAL A 32 -30.25 -0.37 26.93
C VAL A 32 -29.36 -1.64 26.97
N GLU A 33 -29.61 -2.58 26.07
CA GLU A 33 -28.80 -3.80 25.91
C GLU A 33 -27.47 -3.55 25.18
N GLY A 34 -27.22 -2.32 24.71
CA GLY A 34 -25.98 -1.91 24.05
C GLY A 34 -25.90 -2.24 22.56
N ALA A 35 -27.02 -2.57 21.91
CA ALA A 35 -27.11 -2.72 20.46
C ALA A 35 -27.37 -1.37 19.79
N LEU A 36 -26.78 -1.12 18.61
CA LEU A 36 -27.06 0.06 17.81
C LEU A 36 -28.54 0.04 17.35
N ASP A 37 -29.27 1.12 17.59
CA ASP A 37 -30.63 1.31 17.07
C ASP A 37 -30.59 1.99 15.69
N PRO A 38 -30.89 1.25 14.61
CA PRO A 38 -30.89 1.82 13.26
C PRO A 38 -31.89 2.98 13.07
N LYS A 39 -32.97 3.01 13.83
CA LYS A 39 -34.00 4.06 13.71
C LYS A 39 -33.52 5.37 14.34
N GLU A 40 -32.82 5.32 15.47
CA GLU A 40 -32.25 6.51 16.09
C GLU A 40 -31.06 7.04 15.23
N LEU A 41 -30.26 6.14 14.64
CA LEU A 41 -29.23 6.54 13.68
C LEU A 41 -29.84 7.22 12.44
N GLU A 42 -30.96 6.72 11.93
CA GLU A 42 -31.68 7.30 10.79
C GLU A 42 -32.21 8.69 11.12
N LYS A 43 -32.83 8.88 12.31
CA LYS A 43 -33.28 10.19 12.79
C LYS A 43 -32.16 11.20 12.93
N LEU A 44 -30.99 10.77 13.45
CA LEU A 44 -29.82 11.64 13.59
C LEU A 44 -29.25 12.04 12.22
N ALA A 45 -29.18 11.08 11.30
CA ALA A 45 -28.59 11.31 9.98
C ALA A 45 -29.47 12.19 9.09
N GLN A 46 -30.79 12.23 9.32
CA GLN A 46 -31.75 12.91 8.45
C GLN A 46 -32.98 13.39 9.20
N PRO A 47 -32.89 14.46 9.98
CA PRO A 47 -34.03 14.97 10.76
C PRO A 47 -35.18 15.52 9.90
N GLU A 48 -34.95 15.93 8.65
CA GLU A 48 -35.93 16.60 7.81
C GLU A 48 -36.41 15.77 6.60
N ASN A 49 -35.74 14.67 6.24
CA ASN A 49 -35.95 13.93 4.98
C ASN A 49 -36.44 12.49 5.19
N ALA A 50 -37.11 12.20 6.28
CA ALA A 50 -37.65 10.84 6.57
C ALA A 50 -38.67 10.30 5.52
N HIS A 51 -39.02 11.09 4.52
CA HIS A 51 -39.97 10.75 3.46
C HIS A 51 -39.39 10.62 2.06
N GLU A 52 -38.08 10.94 1.85
CA GLU A 52 -37.46 10.70 0.56
C GLU A 52 -36.95 9.25 0.44
N THR A 53 -37.66 8.47 -0.36
CA THR A 53 -37.37 7.04 -0.59
C THR A 53 -36.29 6.79 -1.64
N GLU A 54 -35.93 7.81 -2.43
CA GLU A 54 -34.96 7.67 -3.52
C GLU A 54 -33.66 8.36 -3.17
N ARG A 55 -32.59 7.55 -2.98
CA ARG A 55 -31.22 8.03 -2.76
C ARG A 55 -30.32 7.49 -3.84
N TYR A 56 -29.37 8.29 -4.30
CA TYR A 56 -28.30 7.79 -5.13
C TYR A 56 -27.44 6.83 -4.30
N GLU A 57 -27.43 5.55 -4.70
CA GLU A 57 -26.62 4.50 -4.07
C GLU A 57 -26.04 3.58 -5.13
N PHE A 58 -24.77 3.30 -5.04
CA PHE A 58 -24.11 2.30 -5.88
C PHE A 58 -24.29 0.92 -5.25
N ARG A 59 -25.14 0.07 -5.84
CA ARG A 59 -25.51 -1.26 -5.34
C ARG A 59 -25.11 -2.34 -6.33
N TRP A 60 -24.66 -3.47 -5.80
CA TRP A 60 -24.42 -4.70 -6.56
C TRP A 60 -24.65 -5.91 -5.67
N PHE A 61 -24.74 -7.11 -6.29
CA PHE A 61 -24.96 -8.37 -5.57
C PHE A 61 -23.75 -8.73 -4.71
N GLY A 62 -23.95 -8.95 -3.41
CA GLY A 62 -22.90 -9.34 -2.46
C GLY A 62 -22.19 -8.20 -1.74
N LYS A 63 -22.51 -6.92 -2.02
CA LYS A 63 -21.87 -5.75 -1.39
C LYS A 63 -21.81 -5.83 0.15
N SER A 64 -22.92 -6.15 0.80
CA SER A 64 -22.98 -6.26 2.27
C SER A 64 -22.10 -7.39 2.80
N ASN A 65 -22.02 -8.51 2.07
CA ASN A 65 -21.13 -9.61 2.42
C ASN A 65 -19.66 -9.23 2.25
N ALA A 66 -19.29 -8.57 1.16
CA ALA A 66 -17.94 -8.09 0.93
C ALA A 66 -17.49 -7.11 2.04
N LYS A 67 -18.38 -6.19 2.44
CA LYS A 67 -18.13 -5.27 3.56
C LYS A 67 -17.93 -6.02 4.89
N ARG A 68 -18.81 -6.95 5.22
CA ARG A 68 -18.68 -7.78 6.42
C ARG A 68 -17.39 -8.58 6.40
N ASN A 69 -17.05 -9.17 5.26
CA ASN A 69 -15.83 -9.91 5.06
C ASN A 69 -14.57 -9.08 5.31
N ALA A 70 -14.51 -7.85 4.79
CA ALA A 70 -13.39 -6.95 5.03
C ALA A 70 -13.05 -6.82 6.52
N PHE A 71 -14.08 -6.75 7.37
CA PHE A 71 -13.92 -6.53 8.82
C PHE A 71 -14.04 -7.80 9.69
N THR A 72 -14.26 -8.96 9.09
CA THR A 72 -14.20 -10.24 9.82
C THR A 72 -12.72 -10.59 10.07
N PRO A 73 -12.31 -10.82 11.33
CA PRO A 73 -10.95 -11.21 11.65
C PRO A 73 -10.51 -12.46 10.91
N THR A 74 -9.22 -12.52 10.57
CA THR A 74 -8.62 -13.73 10.01
C THR A 74 -7.92 -14.55 11.10
N ASN A 75 -7.96 -15.89 10.95
CA ASN A 75 -7.21 -16.82 11.80
C ASN A 75 -5.89 -17.25 11.15
N ALA A 76 -5.45 -16.52 10.13
CA ALA A 76 -4.16 -16.74 9.49
C ALA A 76 -3.02 -16.10 10.30
N THR A 77 -1.80 -16.48 9.95
CA THR A 77 -0.57 -15.86 10.43
C THR A 77 0.45 -15.77 9.30
N LEU A 78 1.56 -15.09 9.57
CA LEU A 78 2.71 -15.00 8.67
C LEU A 78 3.89 -15.78 9.24
N VAL A 79 4.51 -16.59 8.41
CA VAL A 79 5.73 -17.35 8.74
C VAL A 79 6.89 -16.79 7.92
N PHE A 80 7.99 -16.50 8.59
CA PHE A 80 9.20 -16.03 7.95
C PHE A 80 9.86 -17.13 7.11
N ASP A 81 10.21 -16.82 5.86
CA ASP A 81 10.91 -17.71 4.93
C ASP A 81 12.34 -17.17 4.69
N GLU A 82 13.24 -17.54 5.59
CA GLU A 82 14.63 -17.11 5.54
C GLU A 82 15.32 -17.54 4.24
N ALA A 83 15.04 -18.76 3.78
CA ALA A 83 15.69 -19.35 2.61
C ALA A 83 15.45 -18.55 1.31
N ARG A 84 14.29 -17.88 1.19
CA ARG A 84 13.97 -17.05 0.02
C ARG A 84 14.19 -15.55 0.28
N SER A 85 14.58 -15.16 1.48
CA SER A 85 14.91 -13.77 1.82
C SER A 85 16.29 -13.37 1.32
N VAL A 86 16.54 -12.08 1.19
CA VAL A 86 17.84 -11.51 0.76
C VAL A 86 18.29 -10.48 1.79
N ASN A 87 19.45 -10.67 2.39
CA ASN A 87 20.04 -9.82 3.43
C ASN A 87 19.02 -9.48 4.56
N PRO A 88 18.32 -10.47 5.15
CA PRO A 88 17.18 -10.23 6.03
C PRO A 88 17.53 -9.46 7.31
N GLU A 89 18.76 -9.57 7.80
CA GLU A 89 19.22 -8.90 9.03
C GLU A 89 19.11 -7.36 8.93
N ASN A 90 19.40 -6.82 7.74
CA ASN A 90 19.44 -5.38 7.48
C ASN A 90 18.30 -4.91 6.58
N ALA A 91 17.43 -5.81 6.14
CA ALA A 91 16.33 -5.49 5.23
C ALA A 91 15.07 -5.08 5.99
N GLU A 92 14.42 -4.02 5.50
CA GLU A 92 13.11 -3.58 5.98
C GLU A 92 12.00 -3.77 4.93
N ASN A 93 12.35 -4.10 3.69
CA ASN A 93 11.39 -4.43 2.64
C ASN A 93 10.78 -5.81 2.87
N LEU A 94 9.50 -5.96 2.51
CA LEU A 94 8.75 -7.18 2.73
C LEU A 94 8.14 -7.69 1.44
N ILE A 95 8.22 -9.01 1.22
CA ILE A 95 7.46 -9.74 0.20
C ILE A 95 6.63 -10.79 0.92
N ILE A 96 5.31 -10.76 0.77
CA ILE A 96 4.39 -11.65 1.46
C ILE A 96 3.68 -12.52 0.42
N GLU A 97 3.90 -13.83 0.50
CA GLU A 97 3.24 -14.85 -0.31
C GLU A 97 1.94 -15.27 0.36
N GLY A 98 0.79 -14.95 -0.22
CA GLY A 98 -0.51 -15.32 0.32
C GLY A 98 -1.68 -14.54 -0.27
N ASP A 99 -2.89 -14.86 0.18
CA ASP A 99 -4.09 -14.08 -0.16
C ASP A 99 -3.95 -12.66 0.36
N ASN A 100 -4.23 -11.70 -0.50
CA ASN A 100 -4.02 -10.30 -0.17
C ASN A 100 -5.06 -9.76 0.84
N LEU A 101 -6.31 -10.25 0.85
CA LEU A 101 -7.31 -9.82 1.82
C LEU A 101 -6.94 -10.24 3.24
N ASP A 102 -6.58 -11.52 3.44
CA ASP A 102 -6.16 -12.02 4.75
C ASP A 102 -4.84 -11.36 5.18
N THR A 103 -3.91 -11.15 4.24
CA THR A 103 -2.66 -10.42 4.51
C THR A 103 -2.93 -8.98 4.94
N LEU A 104 -3.78 -8.23 4.22
CA LEU A 104 -4.15 -6.86 4.60
C LEU A 104 -4.79 -6.78 5.99
N LYS A 105 -5.64 -7.77 6.35
CA LYS A 105 -6.22 -7.88 7.69
C LYS A 105 -5.15 -8.07 8.77
N LEU A 106 -4.16 -8.91 8.52
CA LEU A 106 -3.04 -9.12 9.45
C LEU A 106 -2.17 -7.85 9.58
N LEU A 107 -1.88 -7.20 8.47
CA LEU A 107 -1.09 -5.96 8.47
C LEU A 107 -1.83 -4.80 9.15
N SER A 108 -3.15 -4.84 9.22
CA SER A 108 -3.94 -3.70 9.74
C SER A 108 -3.68 -3.39 11.22
N SER A 109 -3.19 -4.34 12.02
CA SER A 109 -2.81 -4.09 13.41
C SER A 109 -1.49 -3.31 13.53
N ALA A 110 -0.50 -3.66 12.71
CA ALA A 110 0.86 -3.15 12.81
C ALA A 110 1.15 -1.98 11.87
N TYR A 111 0.45 -1.91 10.73
CA TYR A 111 0.70 -0.93 9.66
C TYR A 111 -0.44 0.06 9.44
N ARG A 112 -1.39 0.16 10.36
CA ARG A 112 -2.48 1.14 10.30
C ARG A 112 -1.89 2.55 10.23
N GLU A 113 -2.37 3.34 9.23
CA GLU A 113 -1.93 4.72 9.01
C GLU A 113 -0.42 4.93 8.84
N LYS A 114 0.29 3.89 8.36
CA LYS A 114 1.74 3.95 8.09
C LYS A 114 2.09 4.00 6.61
N ILE A 115 1.19 3.60 5.71
CA ILE A 115 1.44 3.55 4.27
C ILE A 115 1.25 4.93 3.64
N LYS A 116 2.26 5.44 2.96
CA LYS A 116 2.18 6.72 2.25
C LYS A 116 1.59 6.56 0.85
N CYS A 117 2.00 5.54 0.13
CA CYS A 117 1.57 5.32 -1.24
C CYS A 117 1.18 3.85 -1.45
N ILE A 118 0.01 3.64 -2.01
CA ILE A 118 -0.42 2.33 -2.52
C ILE A 118 -0.43 2.41 -4.04
N TYR A 119 0.22 1.47 -4.72
CA TYR A 119 0.07 1.26 -6.15
C TYR A 119 -0.39 -0.16 -6.37
N ILE A 120 -1.48 -0.36 -7.10
CA ILE A 120 -1.99 -1.70 -7.44
C ILE A 120 -2.37 -1.83 -8.89
N ASP A 121 -2.19 -3.05 -9.39
CA ASP A 121 -2.58 -3.49 -10.73
C ASP A 121 -3.49 -4.72 -10.62
N PRO A 122 -4.77 -4.53 -10.24
CA PRO A 122 -5.70 -5.64 -10.05
C PRO A 122 -6.07 -6.30 -11.40
N PRO A 123 -6.69 -7.50 -11.38
CA PRO A 123 -7.28 -8.08 -12.59
C PRO A 123 -8.27 -7.13 -13.27
N TYR A 124 -8.19 -7.01 -14.59
CA TYR A 124 -9.03 -6.06 -15.36
C TYR A 124 -10.42 -6.59 -15.71
N ASN A 125 -10.72 -7.82 -15.29
CA ASN A 125 -11.99 -8.49 -15.55
C ASN A 125 -12.29 -8.65 -17.06
N THR A 126 -11.31 -9.14 -17.83
CA THR A 126 -11.41 -9.30 -19.30
C THR A 126 -12.05 -10.64 -19.72
N GLY A 127 -12.65 -11.39 -18.80
CA GLY A 127 -13.27 -12.70 -19.03
C GLY A 127 -12.30 -13.88 -19.04
N LYS A 128 -10.99 -13.61 -19.00
CA LYS A 128 -9.92 -14.61 -18.84
C LYS A 128 -9.10 -14.36 -17.58
N ASP A 129 -9.40 -13.25 -16.91
CA ASP A 129 -8.68 -12.84 -15.73
C ASP A 129 -9.14 -13.63 -14.51
N PHE A 130 -8.21 -13.78 -13.66
CA PHE A 130 -8.37 -14.32 -12.34
C PHE A 130 -9.11 -13.32 -11.43
N VAL A 131 -10.21 -13.75 -10.85
CA VAL A 131 -10.92 -13.03 -9.80
C VAL A 131 -10.87 -13.88 -8.54
N TYR A 132 -10.30 -13.32 -7.47
CA TYR A 132 -10.19 -14.00 -6.18
C TYR A 132 -11.59 -14.39 -5.67
N SER A 133 -11.79 -15.68 -5.35
CA SER A 133 -13.05 -16.16 -4.81
C SER A 133 -13.12 -15.91 -3.31
N ASP A 134 -13.85 -14.88 -2.92
CA ASP A 134 -14.07 -14.54 -1.49
C ASP A 134 -15.33 -15.24 -0.91
N ASN A 135 -15.77 -16.37 -1.47
CA ASN A 135 -16.96 -17.10 -1.05
C ASN A 135 -16.77 -17.80 0.29
N PHE A 136 -17.50 -17.36 1.30
CA PHE A 136 -17.29 -17.57 2.73
C PHE A 136 -17.96 -18.78 3.36
N THR A 137 -18.87 -19.48 2.68
CA THR A 137 -19.77 -20.41 3.38
C THR A 137 -19.35 -21.88 3.37
N GLN A 138 -18.40 -22.30 2.55
CA GLN A 138 -17.99 -23.71 2.52
C GLN A 138 -16.49 -23.98 2.31
N ASP A 139 -15.66 -23.02 1.92
CA ASP A 139 -14.38 -23.31 1.29
C ASP A 139 -13.10 -22.73 1.90
N LYS A 140 -13.14 -22.15 3.12
CA LYS A 140 -11.86 -21.87 3.84
C LYS A 140 -11.04 -23.14 4.05
N LYS A 141 -11.70 -24.25 4.25
CA LYS A 141 -11.03 -25.55 4.36
C LYS A 141 -10.41 -25.96 3.02
N ARG A 142 -11.13 -25.75 1.93
CA ARG A 142 -10.68 -25.98 0.56
C ARG A 142 -9.58 -25.01 0.12
N TYR A 143 -9.71 -23.73 0.45
CA TYR A 143 -8.66 -22.73 0.20
C TYR A 143 -7.33 -23.10 0.88
N TRP A 144 -7.37 -23.54 2.14
CA TRP A 144 -6.18 -23.98 2.87
C TRP A 144 -5.66 -25.34 2.39
N GLU A 145 -6.52 -26.20 1.90
CA GLU A 145 -6.17 -27.46 1.23
C GLU A 145 -5.60 -27.20 -0.18
N ASP A 146 -6.18 -26.24 -0.92
CA ASP A 146 -5.79 -25.88 -2.29
C ASP A 146 -4.59 -24.89 -2.34
N ALA A 147 -4.34 -24.08 -1.31
CA ALA A 147 -3.24 -23.11 -1.27
C ALA A 147 -1.83 -23.71 -1.10
N GLY A 148 -1.69 -25.01 -1.37
CA GLY A 148 -0.38 -25.67 -1.40
C GLY A 148 0.21 -25.96 -0.02
N ILE A 149 -0.59 -25.86 1.03
CA ILE A 149 -0.31 -26.52 2.32
C ILE A 149 -0.60 -28.03 2.18
N VAL A 150 -1.27 -28.42 1.11
CA VAL A 150 -1.42 -29.79 0.60
C VAL A 150 -1.26 -29.74 -0.92
N GLU A 151 -0.57 -30.67 -1.52
CA GLU A 151 -0.01 -30.84 -2.89
C GLU A 151 -0.80 -30.37 -4.12
N ASN A 152 -1.96 -29.75 -4.03
CA ASN A 152 -2.76 -29.29 -5.17
C ASN A 152 -3.04 -27.78 -5.02
N GLY A 153 -2.56 -26.99 -5.96
CA GLY A 153 -2.69 -25.52 -5.98
C GLY A 153 -4.13 -24.99 -5.99
N VAL A 154 -4.27 -23.71 -5.68
CA VAL A 154 -5.55 -22.99 -5.67
C VAL A 154 -6.30 -23.20 -6.97
N LYS A 155 -7.50 -23.74 -6.89
CA LYS A 155 -8.42 -23.85 -8.02
C LYS A 155 -9.05 -22.50 -8.27
N ILE A 156 -8.56 -21.84 -9.32
CA ILE A 156 -8.94 -20.50 -9.72
C ILE A 156 -10.25 -20.58 -10.49
N ASP A 157 -11.31 -19.97 -9.98
CA ASP A 157 -12.52 -19.72 -10.77
C ASP A 157 -12.28 -18.54 -11.71
N THR A 158 -12.29 -18.80 -13.01
CA THR A 158 -12.31 -17.74 -14.01
C THR A 158 -13.67 -17.07 -14.02
N ASN A 159 -13.72 -15.77 -13.78
CA ASN A 159 -14.93 -14.97 -13.91
C ASN A 159 -15.22 -14.79 -15.42
N THR A 160 -16.23 -15.46 -15.95
CA THR A 160 -16.57 -15.41 -17.37
C THR A 160 -17.71 -14.44 -17.66
N GLU A 161 -17.72 -13.80 -18.83
CA GLU A 161 -18.80 -12.89 -19.26
C GLU A 161 -20.20 -13.52 -19.27
N THR A 162 -20.26 -14.84 -19.29
CA THR A 162 -21.52 -15.60 -19.19
C THR A 162 -22.04 -15.74 -17.77
N ASP A 163 -21.25 -15.39 -16.75
CA ASP A 163 -21.74 -15.34 -15.38
C ASP A 163 -22.62 -14.10 -15.18
N GLY A 164 -23.88 -14.27 -14.82
CA GLY A 164 -24.81 -13.17 -14.52
C GLY A 164 -24.37 -12.26 -13.36
N ARG A 165 -23.26 -12.62 -12.66
CA ARG A 165 -22.63 -11.86 -11.55
C ARG A 165 -21.23 -11.35 -11.89
N TYR A 166 -20.86 -11.37 -13.14
CA TYR A 166 -19.54 -11.04 -13.65
C TYR A 166 -18.88 -9.79 -13.01
N HIS A 167 -19.53 -8.64 -13.11
CA HIS A 167 -19.06 -7.40 -12.48
C HIS A 167 -19.20 -7.42 -10.94
N SER A 168 -20.24 -8.08 -10.41
CA SER A 168 -20.47 -8.17 -8.96
C SER A 168 -19.36 -8.95 -8.25
N ASN A 169 -18.86 -10.02 -8.83
CA ASN A 169 -17.76 -10.82 -8.27
C ASN A 169 -16.49 -9.97 -8.18
N TRP A 170 -16.16 -9.26 -9.25
CA TRP A 170 -15.01 -8.35 -9.28
C TRP A 170 -15.16 -7.19 -8.27
N LEU A 171 -16.34 -6.58 -8.20
CA LEU A 171 -16.64 -5.52 -7.23
C LEU A 171 -16.51 -6.00 -5.79
N ASN A 172 -16.99 -7.20 -5.47
CA ASN A 172 -16.87 -7.78 -4.12
C ASN A 172 -15.39 -7.97 -3.73
N MET A 173 -14.58 -8.53 -4.65
CA MET A 173 -13.16 -8.72 -4.47
C MET A 173 -12.43 -7.38 -4.22
N MET A 174 -12.69 -6.37 -5.02
CA MET A 174 -12.05 -5.07 -4.89
C MET A 174 -12.52 -4.31 -3.64
N TYR A 175 -13.83 -4.33 -3.35
CA TYR A 175 -14.41 -3.57 -2.25
C TYR A 175 -13.85 -3.96 -0.89
N SER A 176 -13.78 -5.26 -0.60
CA SER A 176 -13.23 -5.76 0.66
C SER A 176 -11.78 -5.33 0.87
N ARG A 177 -10.97 -5.36 -0.17
CA ARG A 177 -9.54 -4.99 -0.13
C ARG A 177 -9.32 -3.48 0.00
N LEU A 178 -10.07 -2.69 -0.76
CA LEU A 178 -9.96 -1.23 -0.72
C LEU A 178 -10.40 -0.64 0.62
N LEU A 179 -11.41 -1.23 1.28
CA LEU A 179 -11.83 -0.83 2.63
C LEU A 179 -10.69 -0.95 3.65
N ILE A 180 -9.91 -2.04 3.61
CA ILE A 180 -8.78 -2.23 4.51
C ILE A 180 -7.59 -1.38 4.05
N ALA A 181 -7.31 -1.33 2.75
CA ALA A 181 -6.23 -0.52 2.20
C ALA A 181 -6.35 0.95 2.62
N ARG A 182 -7.57 1.50 2.66
CA ARG A 182 -7.81 2.85 3.18
C ARG A 182 -7.39 3.02 4.64
N GLN A 183 -7.54 1.99 5.49
CA GLN A 183 -7.12 2.06 6.90
C GLN A 183 -5.59 2.02 7.06
N LEU A 184 -4.89 1.35 6.12
CA LEU A 184 -3.43 1.31 6.13
C LEU A 184 -2.80 2.61 5.65
N LEU A 185 -3.49 3.38 4.81
CA LEU A 185 -3.01 4.68 4.33
C LEU A 185 -2.90 5.69 5.49
N ARG A 186 -1.82 6.47 5.48
CA ARG A 186 -1.68 7.68 6.29
C ARG A 186 -2.73 8.70 5.88
N GLU A 187 -3.02 9.68 6.73
CA GLU A 187 -3.97 10.77 6.42
C GLU A 187 -3.54 11.56 5.15
N ASP A 188 -2.24 11.74 4.95
CA ASP A 188 -1.65 12.33 3.74
C ASP A 188 -1.32 11.30 2.66
N GLY A 189 -1.87 10.10 2.75
CA GLY A 189 -1.60 8.99 1.85
C GLY A 189 -2.43 9.03 0.57
N VAL A 190 -1.99 8.28 -0.44
CA VAL A 190 -2.58 8.24 -1.78
C VAL A 190 -2.55 6.81 -2.36
N ILE A 191 -3.55 6.49 -3.17
CA ILE A 191 -3.62 5.22 -3.91
C ILE A 191 -3.70 5.47 -5.41
N PHE A 192 -2.96 4.69 -6.18
CA PHE A 192 -3.01 4.59 -7.64
C PHE A 192 -3.50 3.19 -8.01
N ILE A 193 -4.48 3.10 -8.88
CA ILE A 193 -5.09 1.84 -9.31
C ILE A 193 -5.12 1.79 -10.82
N SER A 194 -4.32 0.90 -11.42
CA SER A 194 -4.34 0.65 -12.85
C SER A 194 -5.60 -0.11 -13.25
N ILE A 195 -6.23 0.25 -14.35
CA ILE A 195 -7.43 -0.40 -14.88
C ILE A 195 -7.62 -0.07 -16.37
N ASP A 196 -8.39 -0.86 -17.11
CA ASP A 196 -8.81 -0.57 -18.47
C ASP A 196 -10.29 -0.15 -18.57
N ASP A 197 -10.80 -0.07 -19.82
CA ASP A 197 -12.17 0.33 -20.12
C ASP A 197 -13.23 -0.63 -19.54
N ASN A 198 -12.88 -1.90 -19.25
CA ASN A 198 -13.87 -2.89 -18.78
C ASN A 198 -14.45 -2.50 -17.42
N GLU A 199 -13.62 -2.06 -16.47
CA GLU A 199 -14.04 -1.83 -15.09
C GLU A 199 -13.76 -0.40 -14.57
N VAL A 200 -13.17 0.51 -15.35
CA VAL A 200 -12.83 1.87 -14.87
C VAL A 200 -14.04 2.63 -14.31
N HIS A 201 -15.20 2.47 -14.91
CA HIS A 201 -16.43 3.15 -14.50
C HIS A 201 -17.00 2.60 -13.19
N HIS A 202 -16.92 1.28 -12.97
CA HIS A 202 -17.28 0.63 -11.72
C HIS A 202 -16.28 0.95 -10.62
N LEU A 203 -14.98 0.86 -10.92
CA LEU A 203 -13.91 1.18 -9.99
C LEU A 203 -13.98 2.62 -9.50
N ARG A 204 -14.29 3.57 -10.41
CA ARG A 204 -14.49 4.96 -10.04
C ARG A 204 -15.57 5.12 -8.97
N LYS A 205 -16.74 4.50 -9.17
CA LYS A 205 -17.84 4.56 -8.21
C LYS A 205 -17.53 3.85 -6.89
N LEU A 206 -16.80 2.74 -6.97
CA LEU A 206 -16.33 2.02 -5.80
C LEU A 206 -15.36 2.87 -4.97
N CYS A 207 -14.42 3.54 -5.62
CA CYS A 207 -13.46 4.43 -4.95
C CYS A 207 -14.12 5.70 -4.40
N ASP A 208 -15.11 6.27 -5.09
CA ASP A 208 -15.92 7.39 -4.58
C ASP A 208 -16.58 7.01 -3.23
N GLU A 209 -17.07 5.77 -3.10
CA GLU A 209 -17.66 5.28 -1.85
C GLU A 209 -16.61 5.00 -0.77
N VAL A 210 -15.48 4.39 -1.13
CA VAL A 210 -14.46 3.98 -0.15
C VAL A 210 -13.64 5.17 0.33
N PHE A 211 -13.17 6.01 -0.57
CA PHE A 211 -12.25 7.12 -0.26
C PHE A 211 -12.97 8.47 -0.11
N GLY A 212 -14.16 8.60 -0.67
CA GLY A 212 -14.93 9.83 -0.78
C GLY A 212 -14.70 10.54 -2.13
N GLU A 213 -15.77 11.03 -2.74
CA GLU A 213 -15.70 11.73 -4.04
C GLU A 213 -14.82 12.97 -4.00
N SER A 214 -14.81 13.69 -2.87
CA SER A 214 -13.96 14.88 -2.65
C SER A 214 -12.46 14.59 -2.64
N ASN A 215 -12.07 13.34 -2.43
CA ASN A 215 -10.68 12.90 -2.38
C ASN A 215 -10.18 12.33 -3.72
N PHE A 216 -10.99 12.43 -4.77
CA PHE A 216 -10.56 12.12 -6.12
C PHE A 216 -9.54 13.14 -6.61
N ILE A 217 -8.38 12.65 -7.06
CA ILE A 217 -7.29 13.50 -7.55
C ILE A 217 -7.32 13.56 -9.08
N ALA A 218 -7.23 12.42 -9.74
CA ALA A 218 -7.18 12.35 -11.19
C ALA A 218 -7.55 10.96 -11.73
N ASN A 219 -8.06 10.95 -12.95
CA ASN A 219 -8.03 9.80 -13.84
C ASN A 219 -6.88 10.01 -14.83
N ILE A 220 -5.77 9.31 -14.62
CA ILE A 220 -4.56 9.41 -15.41
C ILE A 220 -4.68 8.47 -16.61
N ILE A 221 -4.34 8.96 -17.78
CA ILE A 221 -4.32 8.19 -19.03
C ILE A 221 -2.88 7.76 -19.30
N TRP A 222 -2.63 6.45 -19.20
CA TRP A 222 -1.36 5.86 -19.62
C TRP A 222 -1.45 5.41 -21.07
N TYR A 223 -0.74 6.12 -21.96
CA TYR A 223 -0.64 5.77 -23.37
C TYR A 223 0.33 4.60 -23.54
N LYS A 224 -0.22 3.35 -23.56
CA LYS A 224 0.55 2.09 -23.42
C LYS A 224 1.06 1.49 -24.72
N LYS A 225 0.57 1.96 -25.89
CA LYS A 225 0.94 1.44 -27.20
C LYS A 225 1.38 2.59 -28.10
N TYR A 226 2.44 2.40 -28.87
CA TYR A 226 2.90 3.40 -29.84
C TYR A 226 2.29 3.24 -31.24
N ALA A 227 1.80 2.03 -31.60
CA ALA A 227 1.20 1.73 -32.90
C ALA A 227 -0.22 1.18 -32.73
N THR A 228 -1.09 1.55 -33.66
CA THR A 228 -2.47 1.08 -33.73
C THR A 228 -2.50 -0.31 -34.37
N SER A 229 -3.28 -1.25 -33.81
CA SER A 229 -3.54 -2.54 -34.47
C SER A 229 -4.53 -2.36 -35.61
N ASN A 230 -4.22 -2.90 -36.78
CA ASN A 230 -5.09 -2.85 -37.96
C ASN A 230 -6.25 -3.87 -37.92
N ASP A 231 -6.23 -4.80 -36.97
CA ASP A 231 -7.22 -5.88 -36.87
C ASP A 231 -8.47 -5.48 -36.07
N VAL A 232 -8.52 -4.26 -35.57
CA VAL A 232 -9.64 -3.75 -34.77
C VAL A 232 -10.74 -3.21 -35.67
N LYS A 233 -11.96 -3.77 -35.59
CA LYS A 233 -13.13 -3.33 -36.36
C LYS A 233 -13.68 -1.95 -35.94
N GLY A 234 -13.33 -1.46 -34.76
CA GLY A 234 -13.77 -0.18 -34.19
C GLY A 234 -12.62 0.78 -33.96
N ILE A 235 -12.65 1.48 -32.83
CA ILE A 235 -11.58 2.36 -32.36
C ILE A 235 -10.60 1.53 -31.52
N ALA A 236 -9.32 1.53 -31.90
CA ALA A 236 -8.29 0.78 -31.18
C ALA A 236 -7.97 1.44 -29.84
N ALA A 237 -8.07 0.68 -28.75
CA ALA A 237 -7.64 1.12 -27.43
C ALA A 237 -6.11 1.24 -27.37
N MET A 238 -5.62 2.45 -27.11
CA MET A 238 -4.18 2.78 -27.06
C MET A 238 -3.69 3.06 -25.64
N HIS A 239 -4.60 3.10 -24.65
CA HIS A 239 -4.31 3.48 -23.30
C HIS A 239 -4.98 2.57 -22.27
N ASP A 240 -4.51 2.66 -21.04
CA ASP A 240 -5.19 2.26 -19.83
C ASP A 240 -5.35 3.48 -18.93
N PHE A 241 -6.12 3.31 -17.87
CA PHE A 241 -6.34 4.32 -16.86
C PHE A 241 -5.57 4.00 -15.58
N ILE A 242 -5.22 5.05 -14.83
CA ILE A 242 -4.76 4.93 -13.45
C ILE A 242 -5.60 5.88 -12.62
N LEU A 243 -6.51 5.33 -11.83
CA LEU A 243 -7.31 6.12 -10.88
C LEU A 243 -6.45 6.51 -9.69
N CYS A 244 -6.50 7.79 -9.32
CA CYS A 244 -5.75 8.35 -8.20
C CYS A 244 -6.68 8.98 -7.18
N TYR A 245 -6.62 8.49 -5.93
CA TYR A 245 -7.37 8.98 -4.78
C TYR A 245 -6.46 9.24 -3.60
N SER A 246 -6.70 10.31 -2.87
CA SER A 246 -6.10 10.51 -1.54
C SER A 246 -6.96 9.89 -0.44
N LYS A 247 -6.39 9.68 0.74
CA LYS A 247 -7.16 9.30 1.93
C LYS A 247 -7.96 10.49 2.47
N SER A 248 -7.35 11.67 2.43
CA SER A 248 -7.95 12.93 2.88
C SER A 248 -7.43 14.13 2.07
N ASN A 249 -7.88 15.32 2.41
CA ASN A 249 -7.40 16.58 1.81
C ASN A 249 -6.00 17.01 2.27
N LEU A 250 -5.33 16.23 3.11
CA LEU A 250 -3.95 16.49 3.56
C LEU A 250 -2.89 15.99 2.56
N PHE A 251 -3.29 15.30 1.51
CA PHE A 251 -2.35 14.88 0.48
C PHE A 251 -1.81 16.07 -0.31
N GLU A 252 -0.51 16.20 -0.32
CA GLU A 252 0.22 17.15 -1.17
C GLU A 252 1.10 16.37 -2.15
N ARG A 253 0.93 16.66 -3.44
CA ARG A 253 1.76 16.08 -4.49
C ARG A 253 3.15 16.69 -4.50
N ASN A 254 4.14 15.90 -4.83
CA ASN A 254 5.45 16.42 -5.19
C ASN A 254 5.45 16.99 -6.61
N LEU A 255 6.37 17.90 -6.87
CA LEU A 255 6.69 18.35 -8.21
C LEU A 255 7.63 17.35 -8.88
N LEU A 256 7.46 17.15 -10.18
CA LEU A 256 8.39 16.35 -10.96
C LEU A 256 9.62 17.20 -11.35
N PRO A 257 10.80 16.60 -11.47
CA PRO A 257 11.96 17.29 -12.00
C PRO A 257 11.67 17.89 -13.38
N ARG A 258 12.25 19.04 -13.66
CA ARG A 258 12.15 19.66 -14.99
C ARG A 258 12.97 18.83 -15.98
N SER A 259 12.51 18.76 -17.21
CA SER A 259 13.25 18.10 -18.29
C SER A 259 14.25 19.08 -18.92
N ASP A 260 15.36 18.57 -19.47
CA ASP A 260 16.32 19.34 -20.23
C ASP A 260 15.68 20.15 -21.35
N LYS A 261 14.61 19.63 -21.98
CA LYS A 261 13.82 20.31 -22.99
C LYS A 261 13.11 21.55 -22.46
N GLN A 262 12.64 21.51 -21.21
CA GLN A 262 12.00 22.68 -20.57
C GLN A 262 13.04 23.71 -20.16
N ASP A 263 14.19 23.28 -19.67
CA ASP A 263 15.28 24.17 -19.27
C ASP A 263 15.97 24.80 -20.46
N SER A 264 16.07 24.09 -21.57
CA SER A 264 16.61 24.65 -22.85
C SER A 264 15.79 25.82 -23.43
N LEU A 265 14.58 26.05 -22.95
CA LEU A 265 13.78 27.23 -23.29
C LEU A 265 14.38 28.50 -22.67
N TYR A 266 15.11 28.41 -21.57
CA TYR A 266 15.78 29.51 -20.87
C TYR A 266 17.19 29.71 -21.45
N LYS A 267 17.25 30.28 -22.64
CA LYS A 267 18.48 30.36 -23.45
C LYS A 267 19.14 31.72 -23.48
N TYR A 268 18.48 32.73 -22.89
CA TYR A 268 19.00 34.11 -22.90
C TYR A 268 19.65 34.40 -21.55
N ASP A 269 20.77 35.13 -21.57
CA ASP A 269 21.41 35.71 -20.40
C ASP A 269 21.55 37.22 -20.62
N SER A 270 21.15 38.00 -19.62
CA SER A 270 21.29 39.45 -19.65
C SER A 270 22.56 39.94 -18.96
N ASN A 271 23.38 39.05 -18.41
CA ASN A 271 24.57 39.34 -17.57
C ASN A 271 24.22 40.30 -16.40
N ASP A 272 23.00 40.23 -15.88
CA ASP A 272 22.50 41.06 -14.80
C ASP A 272 22.56 40.35 -13.42
N GLY A 273 23.16 39.15 -13.37
CA GLY A 273 23.26 38.30 -12.17
C GLY A 273 22.01 37.53 -11.86
N MET A 274 20.92 37.67 -12.62
CA MET A 274 19.66 36.96 -12.44
C MET A 274 19.65 35.56 -13.13
N GLY A 275 20.65 35.30 -13.98
CA GLY A 275 20.82 34.03 -14.68
C GLY A 275 20.00 33.92 -15.97
N LEU A 276 19.81 32.68 -16.43
CA LEU A 276 19.14 32.40 -17.70
C LEU A 276 17.65 32.75 -17.64
N TRP A 277 17.13 33.30 -18.76
CA TRP A 277 15.72 33.64 -18.89
C TRP A 277 15.16 33.26 -20.28
N ARG A 278 13.83 33.23 -20.37
CA ARG A 278 13.07 33.14 -21.62
C ARG A 278 12.13 34.31 -21.75
N SER A 279 11.76 34.66 -23.01
CA SER A 279 10.69 35.63 -23.25
C SER A 279 9.33 34.99 -23.00
N ASP A 280 8.47 35.72 -22.31
CA ASP A 280 7.08 35.33 -22.03
C ASP A 280 6.12 36.46 -22.45
N ASN A 281 4.86 36.09 -22.71
CA ASN A 281 3.88 37.04 -23.23
C ASN A 281 3.44 38.03 -22.13
N LEU A 282 3.52 39.31 -22.41
CA LEU A 282 3.12 40.39 -21.50
C LEU A 282 1.63 40.70 -21.57
N SER A 283 0.86 40.09 -22.49
CA SER A 283 -0.57 40.33 -22.68
C SER A 283 -1.41 39.07 -22.40
N VAL A 284 -2.62 39.27 -21.86
CA VAL A 284 -3.60 38.21 -21.55
C VAL A 284 -4.89 38.36 -22.33
N LYS A 285 -5.63 37.25 -22.52
CA LYS A 285 -6.91 37.25 -23.27
C LYS A 285 -8.08 37.82 -22.44
N THR A 286 -8.01 37.79 -21.12
CA THR A 286 -9.03 38.34 -20.24
C THR A 286 -8.90 39.86 -20.27
N PHE A 287 -9.80 40.53 -20.98
CA PHE A 287 -9.74 42.00 -21.16
C PHE A 287 -10.17 42.73 -19.88
N SER A 288 -9.38 43.74 -19.50
CA SER A 288 -9.70 44.70 -18.45
C SER A 288 -9.28 46.08 -18.95
N GLU A 289 -10.18 47.05 -18.87
CA GLU A 289 -9.93 48.41 -19.33
C GLU A 289 -8.78 49.10 -18.56
N SER A 290 -8.66 48.81 -17.26
CA SER A 290 -7.59 49.31 -16.40
C SER A 290 -6.20 48.81 -16.79
N TYR A 291 -6.12 47.72 -17.56
CA TYR A 291 -4.86 47.14 -18.06
C TYR A 291 -4.65 47.36 -19.57
N TYR A 292 -5.44 48.27 -20.17
CA TYR A 292 -5.29 48.68 -21.56
C TYR A 292 -4.68 50.06 -21.62
N TYR A 293 -3.36 50.15 -21.67
CA TYR A 293 -2.58 51.38 -21.70
C TYR A 293 -1.37 51.22 -22.63
N PRO A 294 -0.72 52.35 -23.09
CA PRO A 294 0.48 52.27 -23.90
C PRO A 294 1.73 51.94 -23.10
N ILE A 295 2.62 51.09 -23.68
CA ILE A 295 3.98 50.86 -23.19
C ILE A 295 4.94 51.55 -24.17
N THR A 296 5.75 52.49 -23.68
CA THR A 296 6.78 53.16 -24.48
C THR A 296 8.11 52.45 -24.32
N ASN A 297 8.72 52.07 -25.42
CA ASN A 297 10.07 51.50 -25.45
C ASN A 297 11.09 52.60 -25.11
N PRO A 298 11.89 52.45 -24.06
CA PRO A 298 12.81 53.51 -23.62
C PRO A 298 13.98 53.77 -24.60
N LEU A 299 14.29 52.83 -25.48
CA LEU A 299 15.41 52.95 -26.43
C LEU A 299 14.99 53.61 -27.74
N THR A 300 13.77 53.33 -28.22
CA THR A 300 13.31 53.74 -29.54
C THR A 300 12.18 54.75 -29.49
N ASN A 301 11.63 55.07 -28.32
CA ASN A 301 10.43 55.86 -28.08
C ASN A 301 9.16 55.34 -28.81
N LYS A 302 9.19 54.11 -29.32
CA LYS A 302 8.05 53.49 -29.98
C LYS A 302 7.03 53.05 -28.95
N VAL A 303 5.75 53.34 -29.24
CA VAL A 303 4.61 53.05 -28.37
C VAL A 303 3.93 51.75 -28.80
N TYR A 304 3.64 50.89 -27.85
CA TYR A 304 2.97 49.60 -28.06
C TYR A 304 1.69 49.53 -27.24
N TYR A 305 0.61 49.06 -27.85
CA TYR A 305 -0.65 48.73 -27.20
C TYR A 305 -0.84 47.23 -27.18
N PRO A 306 -1.65 46.69 -26.22
CA PRO A 306 -2.02 45.28 -26.27
C PRO A 306 -2.71 44.96 -27.61
N PRO A 307 -2.54 43.72 -28.14
CA PRO A 307 -3.28 43.28 -29.32
C PRO A 307 -4.80 43.39 -29.12
N LYS A 308 -5.55 43.57 -30.19
CA LYS A 308 -7.02 43.73 -30.16
C LYS A 308 -7.68 42.61 -29.34
N GLY A 309 -8.50 42.96 -28.37
CA GLY A 309 -9.19 42.03 -27.47
C GLY A 309 -8.31 41.46 -26.34
N ARG A 310 -7.13 42.04 -26.10
CA ARG A 310 -6.22 41.68 -25.01
C ARG A 310 -5.89 42.93 -24.18
N CYS A 311 -5.37 42.70 -22.97
CA CYS A 311 -4.79 43.74 -22.13
C CYS A 311 -3.44 43.26 -21.56
N TRP A 312 -2.68 44.14 -20.93
CA TRP A 312 -1.45 43.72 -20.25
C TRP A 312 -1.74 42.87 -19.00
N ILE A 313 -0.77 42.16 -18.55
CA ILE A 313 -0.92 41.21 -17.40
C ILE A 313 -1.00 41.91 -16.03
N THR A 314 -0.68 43.20 -15.97
CA THR A 314 -0.66 43.98 -14.72
C THR A 314 -0.87 45.50 -15.02
N ASN A 315 -0.89 46.34 -13.97
CA ASN A 315 -1.04 47.78 -14.08
C ASN A 315 0.21 48.48 -14.63
N GLU A 316 0.04 49.73 -15.04
CA GLU A 316 1.08 50.53 -15.69
C GLU A 316 2.28 50.76 -14.77
N GLU A 317 2.05 51.07 -13.48
CA GLU A 317 3.11 51.32 -12.50
C GLU A 317 4.08 50.14 -12.41
N LYS A 318 3.56 48.91 -12.35
CA LYS A 318 4.37 47.69 -12.28
C LYS A 318 5.14 47.42 -13.58
N ILE A 319 4.56 47.73 -14.72
CA ILE A 319 5.27 47.63 -16.02
C ILE A 319 6.42 48.64 -16.08
N GLN A 320 6.21 49.88 -15.65
CA GLN A 320 7.27 50.89 -15.59
C GLN A 320 8.40 50.49 -14.65
N LEU A 321 8.06 49.86 -13.52
CA LEU A 321 9.06 49.28 -12.61
C LEU A 321 9.85 48.17 -13.31
N TRP A 322 9.17 47.21 -13.96
CA TRP A 322 9.83 46.13 -14.70
C TRP A 322 10.71 46.63 -15.86
N ILE A 323 10.35 47.74 -16.52
CA ILE A 323 11.20 48.38 -17.52
C ILE A 323 12.49 48.91 -16.85
N LYS A 324 12.38 49.60 -15.71
CA LYS A 324 13.54 50.10 -14.94
C LYS A 324 14.45 48.97 -14.43
N GLU A 325 13.86 47.87 -14.05
CA GLU A 325 14.56 46.66 -13.57
C GLU A 325 15.10 45.79 -14.73
N ASN A 326 15.03 46.23 -15.97
CA ASN A 326 15.44 45.51 -17.18
C ASN A 326 14.71 44.15 -17.35
N ARG A 327 13.47 44.06 -16.86
CA ARG A 327 12.66 42.83 -16.94
C ARG A 327 11.74 42.76 -18.16
N VAL A 328 11.64 43.83 -18.92
CA VAL A 328 10.90 43.89 -20.19
C VAL A 328 11.86 43.79 -21.36
N PHE A 329 11.62 42.82 -22.23
CA PHE A 329 12.43 42.55 -23.42
C PHE A 329 11.73 43.06 -24.67
N PHE A 330 12.41 43.92 -25.44
CA PHE A 330 11.91 44.51 -26.67
C PHE A 330 12.50 43.87 -27.93
N GLY A 331 12.74 42.57 -27.93
CA GLY A 331 13.37 41.85 -29.04
C GLY A 331 14.91 41.99 -29.04
N GLN A 332 15.57 41.16 -29.84
CA GLN A 332 17.04 41.14 -29.91
C GLN A 332 17.65 42.46 -30.36
N ASN A 333 16.96 43.16 -31.27
CA ASN A 333 17.40 44.45 -31.80
C ASN A 333 16.88 45.64 -30.97
N GLY A 334 16.13 45.40 -29.89
CA GLY A 334 15.58 46.43 -29.04
C GLY A 334 14.38 47.20 -29.63
N ASP A 335 13.78 46.75 -30.74
CA ASP A 335 12.68 47.41 -31.45
C ASP A 335 11.40 46.58 -31.56
N GLY A 336 11.38 45.42 -30.93
CA GLY A 336 10.25 44.47 -30.90
C GLY A 336 9.16 44.84 -29.88
N ALA A 337 8.02 44.15 -29.96
CA ALA A 337 6.94 44.27 -28.99
C ALA A 337 7.40 43.84 -27.58
N PRO A 338 6.87 44.49 -26.52
CA PRO A 338 7.30 44.19 -25.15
C PRO A 338 6.92 42.75 -24.73
N GLN A 339 7.88 42.06 -24.18
CA GLN A 339 7.76 40.70 -23.60
C GLN A 339 8.37 40.69 -22.19
N LEU A 340 7.88 39.85 -21.32
CA LEU A 340 8.44 39.71 -19.99
C LEU A 340 9.63 38.73 -20.00
N LYS A 341 10.74 39.12 -19.40
CA LYS A 341 11.81 38.18 -19.06
C LYS A 341 11.38 37.31 -17.88
N ARG A 342 11.25 36.00 -18.09
CA ARG A 342 10.99 35.07 -17.03
C ARG A 342 12.27 34.30 -16.74
N TYR A 343 12.83 34.55 -15.57
CA TYR A 343 14.09 33.96 -15.17
C TYR A 343 13.91 32.53 -14.65
N LEU A 344 14.90 31.68 -14.89
CA LEU A 344 14.89 30.27 -14.48
C LEU A 344 14.90 30.11 -12.94
N ASN A 345 15.62 30.97 -12.23
CA ASN A 345 15.70 30.98 -10.78
C ASN A 345 14.44 31.51 -10.06
N GLU A 346 13.52 32.15 -10.81
CA GLU A 346 12.24 32.66 -10.27
C GLU A 346 11.07 31.70 -10.51
N VAL A 347 11.25 30.68 -11.34
CA VAL A 347 10.21 29.68 -11.54
C VAL A 347 10.30 28.60 -10.49
N GLN A 348 9.15 28.05 -10.16
CA GLN A 348 9.04 26.93 -9.22
C GLN A 348 10.03 25.82 -9.59
N ASP A 349 10.78 25.34 -8.62
CA ASP A 349 11.69 24.21 -8.81
C ASP A 349 10.89 22.92 -8.98
N GLY A 350 10.66 22.57 -10.25
CA GLY A 350 9.88 21.42 -10.67
C GLY A 350 8.62 21.77 -11.47
N VAL A 351 7.97 20.73 -11.97
CA VAL A 351 6.80 20.80 -12.86
C VAL A 351 5.61 20.10 -12.20
N VAL A 352 4.44 20.73 -12.30
CA VAL A 352 3.18 20.12 -11.88
C VAL A 352 2.93 18.86 -12.72
N PRO A 353 2.71 17.69 -12.09
CA PRO A 353 2.33 16.49 -12.82
C PRO A 353 1.05 16.69 -13.61
N ASN A 354 1.00 16.13 -14.81
CA ASN A 354 -0.21 16.10 -15.64
C ASN A 354 -0.85 14.71 -15.65
N SER A 355 -2.08 14.62 -16.16
CA SER A 355 -2.85 13.36 -16.24
C SER A 355 -2.64 12.59 -17.54
N MET A 356 -1.76 13.04 -18.45
CA MET A 356 -1.41 12.33 -19.68
C MET A 356 0.00 11.78 -19.55
N TRP A 357 0.13 10.47 -19.37
CA TRP A 357 1.43 9.80 -19.24
C TRP A 357 1.77 9.08 -20.53
N LEU A 358 2.69 9.65 -21.28
CA LEU A 358 3.04 9.18 -22.61
C LEU A 358 4.05 8.05 -22.56
N TYR A 359 3.98 7.15 -23.54
CA TYR A 359 4.84 5.96 -23.64
C TYR A 359 6.34 6.30 -23.75
N ASP A 360 6.70 7.43 -24.32
CA ASP A 360 8.09 7.88 -24.43
C ASP A 360 8.66 8.33 -23.08
N GLU A 361 7.79 8.82 -22.19
CA GLU A 361 8.15 9.23 -20.83
C GLU A 361 8.17 8.06 -19.84
N VAL A 362 7.07 7.31 -19.76
CA VAL A 362 6.86 6.28 -18.73
C VAL A 362 7.02 4.84 -19.23
N GLY A 363 7.25 4.64 -20.51
CA GLY A 363 7.33 3.32 -21.12
C GLY A 363 5.98 2.79 -21.61
N HIS A 364 6.04 1.76 -22.44
CA HIS A 364 4.91 1.02 -23.00
C HIS A 364 5.05 -0.46 -22.69
N THR A 365 4.03 -1.27 -23.01
CA THR A 365 3.98 -2.70 -22.69
C THR A 365 5.20 -3.48 -23.22
N ASP A 366 5.62 -3.23 -24.47
CA ASP A 366 6.78 -3.93 -25.03
C ASP A 366 8.11 -3.51 -24.36
N LYS A 367 8.21 -2.26 -23.89
CA LYS A 367 9.35 -1.81 -23.12
C LYS A 367 9.44 -2.53 -21.77
N ALA A 368 8.31 -2.68 -21.08
CA ALA A 368 8.26 -3.42 -19.83
C ALA A 368 8.71 -4.89 -19.98
N ARG A 369 8.31 -5.52 -21.08
CA ARG A 369 8.80 -6.87 -21.43
C ARG A 369 10.32 -6.90 -21.68
N LYS A 370 10.88 -5.88 -22.34
CA LYS A 370 12.33 -5.76 -22.55
C LYS A 370 13.06 -5.54 -21.23
N GLU A 371 12.55 -4.68 -20.35
CA GLU A 371 13.09 -4.48 -19.00
C GLU A 371 13.14 -5.79 -18.21
N LEU A 372 12.08 -6.61 -18.31
CA LEU A 372 12.07 -7.93 -17.69
C LEU A 372 13.07 -8.89 -18.36
N LYS A 373 13.26 -8.81 -19.69
CA LYS A 373 14.24 -9.61 -20.43
C LYS A 373 15.69 -9.26 -20.08
N GLU A 374 15.97 -8.04 -19.63
CA GLU A 374 17.29 -7.67 -19.13
C GLU A 374 17.63 -8.36 -17.81
N LEU A 375 16.62 -8.68 -17.00
CA LEU A 375 16.78 -9.41 -15.75
C LEU A 375 16.73 -10.93 -15.93
N PHE A 376 15.92 -11.41 -16.89
CA PHE A 376 15.68 -12.83 -17.14
C PHE A 376 16.01 -13.15 -18.60
N GLU A 377 16.76 -14.19 -18.85
CA GLU A 377 17.05 -14.64 -20.22
C GLU A 377 15.76 -14.89 -21.00
N ASN A 378 14.81 -15.57 -20.39
CA ASN A 378 13.44 -15.79 -20.88
C ASN A 378 12.44 -15.17 -19.89
N PRO A 379 11.75 -14.08 -20.26
CA PRO A 379 10.82 -13.39 -19.36
C PRO A 379 9.71 -14.31 -18.86
N PRO A 380 9.58 -14.51 -17.54
CA PRO A 380 8.61 -15.46 -16.98
C PRO A 380 7.21 -14.86 -16.78
N PHE A 381 6.97 -13.62 -17.21
CA PHE A 381 5.70 -12.90 -16.98
C PHE A 381 5.28 -12.13 -18.22
N ASP A 382 4.00 -12.26 -18.61
CA ASP A 382 3.54 -11.78 -19.92
C ASP A 382 3.30 -10.27 -19.99
N ASN A 383 2.72 -9.66 -18.97
CA ASN A 383 2.27 -8.27 -18.99
C ASN A 383 2.78 -7.46 -17.79
N PRO A 384 4.11 -7.31 -17.60
CA PRO A 384 4.62 -6.48 -16.52
C PRO A 384 4.30 -5.00 -16.79
N LYS A 385 4.15 -4.19 -15.73
CA LYS A 385 4.13 -2.73 -15.87
C LYS A 385 5.54 -2.18 -16.09
N PRO A 386 5.71 -1.08 -16.85
CA PRO A 386 7.01 -0.42 -16.98
C PRO A 386 7.49 0.15 -15.65
N VAL A 387 8.76 -0.01 -15.34
CA VAL A 387 9.35 0.52 -14.10
C VAL A 387 9.19 2.04 -13.99
N LYS A 388 9.41 2.76 -15.09
CA LYS A 388 9.28 4.23 -15.13
C LYS A 388 7.86 4.74 -14.86
N LEU A 389 6.83 3.93 -15.17
CA LEU A 389 5.44 4.27 -14.85
C LEU A 389 5.24 4.35 -13.32
N LEU A 390 5.73 3.34 -12.62
CA LEU A 390 5.65 3.29 -11.17
C LEU A 390 6.56 4.33 -10.52
N GLN A 391 7.77 4.51 -11.03
CA GLN A 391 8.68 5.57 -10.55
C GLN A 391 8.04 6.95 -10.65
N LYS A 392 7.30 7.25 -11.73
CA LYS A 392 6.58 8.53 -11.86
C LYS A 392 5.50 8.67 -10.81
N ALA A 393 4.69 7.64 -10.55
CA ALA A 393 3.71 7.63 -9.48
C ALA A 393 4.37 7.86 -8.10
N LEU A 394 5.46 7.14 -7.82
CA LEU A 394 6.22 7.26 -6.57
C LEU A 394 6.84 8.66 -6.39
N LYS A 395 7.44 9.24 -7.45
CA LYS A 395 8.00 10.60 -7.41
C LYS A 395 6.93 11.65 -7.06
N ILE A 396 5.70 11.47 -7.55
CA ILE A 396 4.56 12.36 -7.25
C ILE A 396 4.08 12.19 -5.80
N ALA A 397 4.10 10.97 -5.29
CA ALA A 397 3.34 10.57 -4.12
C ALA A 397 4.17 10.36 -2.84
N SER A 398 5.49 10.15 -2.95
CA SER A 398 6.30 9.73 -1.82
C SER A 398 7.57 10.55 -1.64
N ASN A 399 7.99 10.70 -0.39
CA ASN A 399 9.27 11.23 0.04
C ASN A 399 10.28 10.10 0.24
N LYS A 400 11.50 10.45 0.67
CA LYS A 400 12.65 9.53 0.68
C LYS A 400 12.54 8.36 1.67
N ASP A 401 11.75 8.47 2.73
CA ASP A 401 11.67 7.48 3.81
C ASP A 401 10.27 6.84 3.92
N ASP A 402 9.41 7.05 2.92
CA ASP A 402 8.03 6.60 2.95
C ASP A 402 7.88 5.10 2.67
N LEU A 403 6.82 4.51 3.22
CA LEU A 403 6.44 3.12 3.02
C LEU A 403 5.41 2.99 1.90
N ILE A 404 5.71 2.10 0.95
CA ILE A 404 4.91 1.81 -0.25
C ILE A 404 4.30 0.41 -0.13
N LEU A 405 3.03 0.27 -0.49
CA LEU A 405 2.33 -1.01 -0.51
C LEU A 405 1.82 -1.34 -1.91
N ASP A 406 2.05 -2.58 -2.34
CA ASP A 406 1.42 -3.17 -3.52
C ASP A 406 0.89 -4.56 -3.16
N PHE A 407 -0.44 -4.69 -3.09
CA PHE A 407 -1.08 -5.96 -2.73
C PHE A 407 -1.63 -6.74 -3.94
N PHE A 408 -1.22 -6.35 -5.16
CA PHE A 408 -1.33 -7.10 -6.40
C PHE A 408 0.02 -7.10 -7.12
N ALA A 409 1.08 -7.52 -6.42
CA ALA A 409 2.46 -7.30 -6.84
C ALA A 409 2.85 -7.91 -8.19
N GLY A 410 2.13 -8.94 -8.66
CA GLY A 410 2.38 -9.58 -9.95
C GLY A 410 3.84 -10.02 -10.07
N SER A 411 4.55 -9.50 -11.06
CA SER A 411 5.98 -9.78 -11.23
C SER A 411 6.92 -8.99 -10.31
N GLY A 412 6.41 -8.16 -9.37
CA GLY A 412 7.23 -7.40 -8.43
C GLY A 412 7.83 -6.10 -8.98
N THR A 413 7.19 -5.48 -9.98
CA THR A 413 7.68 -4.23 -10.60
C THR A 413 7.79 -3.08 -9.60
N THR A 414 6.87 -3.00 -8.63
CA THR A 414 6.86 -1.95 -7.61
C THR A 414 8.12 -2.00 -6.75
N GLY A 415 8.58 -3.20 -6.33
CA GLY A 415 9.82 -3.34 -5.58
C GLY A 415 11.05 -2.85 -6.37
N GLN A 416 11.15 -3.24 -7.66
CA GLN A 416 12.19 -2.71 -8.55
C GLN A 416 12.13 -1.18 -8.65
N ALA A 417 10.94 -0.61 -8.86
CA ALA A 417 10.78 0.83 -8.99
C ALA A 417 11.23 1.59 -7.73
N VAL A 418 10.92 1.05 -6.54
CA VAL A 418 11.36 1.64 -5.26
C VAL A 418 12.88 1.56 -5.11
N MET A 419 13.48 0.39 -5.34
CA MET A 419 14.92 0.20 -5.19
C MET A 419 15.73 1.04 -6.17
N GLU A 420 15.32 1.10 -7.44
CA GLU A 420 15.99 1.93 -8.44
C GLU A 420 15.82 3.43 -8.15
N LEU A 421 14.64 3.86 -7.67
CA LEU A 421 14.39 5.25 -7.28
C LEU A 421 15.26 5.66 -6.07
N ASN A 422 15.39 4.78 -5.07
CA ASN A 422 16.29 5.00 -3.94
C ASN A 422 17.76 5.12 -4.40
N ALA A 423 18.18 4.30 -5.38
CA ALA A 423 19.51 4.40 -5.95
C ALA A 423 19.72 5.71 -6.75
N GLU A 424 18.67 6.25 -7.37
CA GLU A 424 18.69 7.50 -8.15
C GLU A 424 18.80 8.73 -7.24
N ASP A 425 17.99 8.81 -6.17
CA ASP A 425 17.81 10.04 -5.37
C ASP A 425 18.40 9.96 -3.95
N GLY A 426 19.04 8.83 -3.61
CA GLY A 426 19.60 8.58 -2.28
C GLY A 426 18.50 8.42 -1.22
N GLY A 427 17.33 7.97 -1.60
CA GLY A 427 16.20 7.70 -0.71
C GLY A 427 16.32 6.36 0.01
N ASN A 428 15.46 6.15 0.99
CA ASN A 428 15.36 4.96 1.82
C ASN A 428 13.90 4.48 1.92
N ARG A 429 13.11 4.67 0.82
CA ARG A 429 11.74 4.18 0.75
C ARG A 429 11.73 2.67 0.95
N LYS A 430 10.69 2.19 1.63
CA LYS A 430 10.46 0.76 1.86
C LYS A 430 9.24 0.30 1.10
N PHE A 431 9.19 -0.99 0.82
CA PHE A 431 8.02 -1.58 0.18
C PHE A 431 7.50 -2.80 0.92
N ILE A 432 6.20 -3.02 0.80
CA ILE A 432 5.50 -4.27 1.13
C ILE A 432 4.83 -4.75 -0.15
N LEU A 433 5.23 -5.90 -0.66
CA LEU A 433 4.61 -6.56 -1.81
C LEU A 433 3.82 -7.76 -1.33
N VAL A 434 2.57 -7.89 -1.77
CA VAL A 434 1.76 -9.09 -1.49
C VAL A 434 1.39 -9.76 -2.79
N GLN A 435 1.69 -11.05 -2.91
CA GLN A 435 1.37 -11.85 -4.08
C GLN A 435 0.79 -13.21 -3.71
N LEU A 436 -0.35 -13.52 -4.32
CA LEU A 436 -0.94 -14.85 -4.22
C LEU A 436 0.00 -15.89 -4.85
N PRO A 437 0.21 -17.08 -4.23
CA PRO A 437 0.99 -18.18 -4.79
C PRO A 437 0.23 -18.93 -5.90
N GLU A 438 -0.27 -18.18 -6.89
CA GLU A 438 -0.94 -18.71 -8.06
C GLU A 438 0.01 -19.58 -8.88
N GLN A 439 -0.44 -20.78 -9.26
CA GLN A 439 0.35 -21.70 -10.07
C GLN A 439 0.52 -21.17 -11.49
N THR A 440 1.73 -21.26 -12.01
CA THR A 440 2.02 -20.92 -13.40
C THR A 440 1.53 -22.03 -14.32
N ASP A 441 1.02 -21.65 -15.51
CA ASP A 441 0.62 -22.64 -16.53
C ASP A 441 1.81 -23.55 -16.86
N GLU A 442 1.60 -24.87 -16.90
CA GLU A 442 2.64 -25.87 -17.17
C GLU A 442 3.36 -25.64 -18.50
N LYS A 443 2.68 -25.03 -19.48
CA LYS A 443 3.23 -24.72 -20.80
C LYS A 443 3.90 -23.35 -20.87
N SER A 444 3.76 -22.53 -19.85
CA SER A 444 4.33 -21.18 -19.80
C SER A 444 5.86 -21.20 -19.71
N GLU A 445 6.50 -20.11 -20.16
CA GLU A 445 7.94 -19.93 -19.98
C GLU A 445 8.32 -19.83 -18.50
N ALA A 446 7.45 -19.30 -17.64
CA ALA A 446 7.64 -19.29 -16.20
C ALA A 446 7.85 -20.69 -15.64
N ASN A 447 6.94 -21.62 -15.94
CA ASN A 447 6.99 -23.00 -15.43
C ASN A 447 8.20 -23.77 -15.99
N LYS A 448 8.53 -23.60 -17.27
CA LYS A 448 9.72 -24.19 -17.89
C LYS A 448 11.03 -23.72 -17.25
N ASN A 449 11.08 -22.48 -16.80
CA ASN A 449 12.22 -21.89 -16.10
C ASN A 449 12.25 -22.21 -14.59
N GLY A 450 11.35 -23.06 -14.11
CA GLY A 450 11.31 -23.52 -12.71
C GLY A 450 10.48 -22.67 -11.76
N TYR A 451 9.88 -21.57 -12.24
CA TYR A 451 8.97 -20.74 -11.43
C TYR A 451 7.58 -21.38 -11.43
N LYS A 452 7.27 -22.10 -10.35
CA LYS A 452 6.01 -22.82 -10.23
C LYS A 452 4.85 -21.93 -9.80
N LYS A 453 5.15 -20.79 -9.18
CA LYS A 453 4.20 -19.82 -8.66
C LYS A 453 4.54 -18.41 -9.15
N ILE A 454 3.53 -17.56 -9.28
CA ILE A 454 3.75 -16.14 -9.62
C ILE A 454 4.58 -15.44 -8.54
N SER A 455 4.39 -15.77 -7.26
CA SER A 455 5.19 -15.26 -6.15
C SER A 455 6.69 -15.59 -6.25
N ASP A 456 7.06 -16.72 -6.88
CA ASP A 456 8.48 -17.05 -7.14
C ASP A 456 9.11 -16.04 -8.11
N ILE A 457 8.33 -15.58 -9.11
CA ILE A 457 8.77 -14.55 -10.07
C ILE A 457 8.96 -13.21 -9.37
N THR A 458 8.01 -12.85 -8.47
CA THR A 458 8.07 -11.62 -7.66
C THR A 458 9.38 -11.56 -6.86
N ILE A 459 9.70 -12.65 -6.15
CA ILE A 459 10.89 -12.78 -5.31
C ILE A 459 12.15 -12.72 -6.16
N GLU A 460 12.23 -13.55 -7.21
CA GLU A 460 13.42 -13.66 -8.06
C GLU A 460 13.72 -12.36 -8.81
N ARG A 461 12.69 -11.65 -9.31
CA ARG A 461 12.88 -10.33 -9.93
C ARG A 461 13.58 -9.37 -8.98
N ASN A 462 13.05 -9.24 -7.76
CA ASN A 462 13.60 -8.29 -6.79
C ASN A 462 15.00 -8.69 -6.35
N LYS A 463 15.33 -9.98 -6.25
CA LYS A 463 16.68 -10.47 -6.02
C LYS A 463 17.65 -10.04 -7.13
N ARG A 464 17.28 -10.26 -8.39
CA ARG A 464 18.10 -9.87 -9.56
C ARG A 464 18.28 -8.36 -9.68
N VAL A 465 17.28 -7.59 -9.27
CA VAL A 465 17.38 -6.12 -9.21
C VAL A 465 18.40 -5.68 -8.16
N ILE A 466 18.46 -6.32 -7.00
CA ILE A 466 19.47 -6.06 -5.98
C ILE A 466 20.86 -6.34 -6.55
N ASP A 467 21.07 -7.51 -7.18
CA ASP A 467 22.34 -7.89 -7.79
C ASP A 467 22.78 -6.88 -8.87
N LYS A 468 21.82 -6.43 -9.71
CA LYS A 468 22.05 -5.39 -10.73
C LYS A 468 22.50 -4.07 -10.09
N ILE A 469 21.79 -3.58 -9.08
CA ILE A 469 22.12 -2.32 -8.40
C ILE A 469 23.51 -2.39 -7.75
N ILE A 470 23.84 -3.50 -7.09
CA ILE A 470 25.16 -3.72 -6.49
C ILE A 470 26.25 -3.70 -7.55
N LYS A 471 26.02 -4.37 -8.68
CA LYS A 471 26.98 -4.39 -9.80
C LYS A 471 27.20 -2.99 -10.38
N GLU A 472 26.12 -2.24 -10.65
CA GLU A 472 26.22 -0.88 -11.19
C GLU A 472 26.93 0.09 -10.21
N LYS A 473 26.67 -0.03 -8.91
CA LYS A 473 27.40 0.76 -7.89
C LYS A 473 28.89 0.43 -7.88
N LYS A 474 29.25 -0.86 -7.93
CA LYS A 474 30.66 -1.31 -8.01
C LYS A 474 31.40 -0.79 -9.24
N GLU A 475 30.73 -0.78 -10.39
CA GLU A 475 31.29 -0.27 -11.64
C GLU A 475 31.53 1.26 -11.61
N LYS A 476 30.61 2.02 -10.95
CA LYS A 476 30.70 3.48 -10.83
C LYS A 476 31.72 3.95 -9.79
N GLN A 477 31.89 3.21 -8.70
CA GLN A 477 32.76 3.56 -7.57
C GLN A 477 33.47 2.32 -7.01
N PRO A 478 34.48 1.80 -7.71
CA PRO A 478 35.17 0.57 -7.30
C PRO A 478 35.85 0.67 -5.92
N ASP A 479 36.32 1.86 -5.54
CA ASP A 479 37.05 2.09 -4.29
C ASP A 479 36.19 2.03 -3.03
N LEU A 480 34.85 2.21 -3.15
CA LEU A 480 33.91 2.10 -2.04
C LEU A 480 33.63 0.64 -1.62
N PHE A 481 33.82 -0.32 -2.54
CA PHE A 481 33.62 -1.75 -2.30
C PHE A 481 34.90 -2.48 -1.85
N THR A 482 35.73 -1.81 -1.05
CA THR A 482 36.82 -2.49 -0.34
C THR A 482 36.26 -3.38 0.77
N ALA A 483 37.02 -4.42 1.18
CA ALA A 483 36.52 -5.43 2.15
C ALA A 483 35.94 -4.87 3.46
N ASN A 484 36.29 -3.65 3.84
CA ASN A 484 35.80 -2.98 5.05
C ASN A 484 34.54 -2.12 4.87
N ASN A 485 34.08 -1.85 3.63
CA ASN A 485 32.95 -0.97 3.34
C ASN A 485 31.80 -1.68 2.60
N SER A 486 31.99 -2.92 2.15
CA SER A 486 31.00 -3.64 1.35
C SER A 486 29.66 -3.85 2.06
N GLU A 487 29.66 -4.00 3.38
CA GLU A 487 28.42 -4.16 4.17
C GLU A 487 27.61 -2.87 4.26
N LYS A 488 28.27 -1.70 4.39
CA LYS A 488 27.57 -0.41 4.44
C LYS A 488 26.94 -0.02 3.10
N GLU A 489 27.56 -0.38 1.99
CA GLU A 489 27.08 -0.06 0.65
C GLU A 489 25.91 -0.93 0.19
N THR A 490 25.72 -2.09 0.84
CA THR A 490 24.57 -2.97 0.64
C THR A 490 23.48 -2.80 1.72
N GLU A 491 23.73 -1.94 2.71
CA GLU A 491 22.76 -1.64 3.77
C GLU A 491 21.46 -1.11 3.16
N GLY A 492 20.33 -1.69 3.58
CA GLY A 492 18.99 -1.39 3.03
C GLY A 492 18.66 -2.08 1.70
N LEU A 493 19.64 -2.72 1.02
CA LEU A 493 19.38 -3.55 -0.15
C LEU A 493 19.09 -5.00 0.28
N GLY A 494 17.83 -5.33 0.36
CA GLY A 494 17.36 -6.65 0.76
C GLY A 494 15.85 -6.66 0.95
N PHE A 495 15.32 -7.85 1.24
CA PHE A 495 13.93 -8.03 1.63
C PHE A 495 13.74 -9.31 2.44
N LYS A 496 12.74 -9.30 3.30
CA LYS A 496 12.24 -10.47 4.03
C LYS A 496 11.06 -11.08 3.29
N VAL A 497 11.04 -12.40 3.19
CA VAL A 497 9.90 -13.14 2.63
C VAL A 497 9.09 -13.73 3.76
N PHE A 498 7.77 -13.56 3.70
CA PHE A 498 6.82 -14.19 4.60
C PHE A 498 5.80 -15.01 3.82
N LYS A 499 5.32 -16.08 4.42
CA LYS A 499 4.22 -16.91 3.89
C LYS A 499 3.00 -16.80 4.77
N LEU A 500 1.85 -16.59 4.15
CA LEU A 500 0.57 -16.70 4.84
C LEU A 500 0.26 -18.17 5.13
N THR A 501 0.01 -18.49 6.39
CA THR A 501 -0.30 -19.83 6.86
C THR A 501 -1.47 -19.82 7.85
N LYS A 502 -1.89 -21.00 8.27
CA LYS A 502 -2.83 -21.14 9.39
C LYS A 502 -2.15 -20.66 10.67
N SER A 503 -2.96 -20.09 11.58
CA SER A 503 -2.53 -19.74 12.92
C SER A 503 -1.93 -20.96 13.66
N ASN A 504 -0.89 -20.71 14.46
CA ASN A 504 -0.32 -21.71 15.37
C ASN A 504 -1.28 -22.06 16.51
N PHE A 505 -2.32 -21.26 16.73
CA PHE A 505 -3.32 -21.52 17.75
C PHE A 505 -4.41 -22.45 17.21
N PRO A 506 -4.76 -23.52 17.94
CA PRO A 506 -5.79 -24.44 17.49
C PRO A 506 -7.14 -23.75 17.42
N ARG A 507 -7.85 -24.00 16.34
CA ARG A 507 -9.25 -23.63 16.22
C ARG A 507 -10.08 -24.50 17.14
N VAL A 508 -10.92 -23.92 17.98
CA VAL A 508 -11.92 -24.66 18.73
C VAL A 508 -13.14 -24.85 17.83
N ASP A 509 -13.14 -25.93 17.05
CA ASP A 509 -14.24 -26.34 16.18
C ASP A 509 -15.11 -27.43 16.85
N PHE A 510 -15.14 -27.49 18.18
CA PHE A 510 -15.96 -28.45 18.92
C PHE A 510 -17.39 -27.91 19.02
N ALA A 511 -18.34 -28.67 18.47
CA ALA A 511 -19.76 -28.49 18.72
C ALA A 511 -20.31 -29.72 19.45
N PRO A 512 -21.08 -29.57 20.56
CA PRO A 512 -21.76 -30.67 21.18
C PRO A 512 -22.69 -31.38 20.19
N ASP A 513 -22.65 -32.71 20.17
CA ASP A 513 -23.53 -33.52 19.34
C ASP A 513 -24.94 -33.57 19.98
N PRO A 514 -25.99 -33.06 19.32
CA PRO A 514 -27.36 -33.08 19.88
C PRO A 514 -27.93 -34.49 20.12
N GLN A 515 -27.30 -35.51 19.52
CA GLN A 515 -27.74 -36.91 19.66
C GLN A 515 -27.06 -37.63 20.83
N LYS A 516 -26.08 -37.01 21.52
CA LYS A 516 -25.35 -37.57 22.66
C LYS A 516 -25.83 -36.96 23.96
N THR A 517 -25.63 -37.70 25.05
CA THR A 517 -25.90 -37.18 26.38
C THR A 517 -24.90 -36.08 26.77
N ASP A 518 -25.26 -35.26 27.77
CA ASP A 518 -24.36 -34.21 28.26
C ASP A 518 -23.03 -34.77 28.76
N GLU A 519 -23.05 -35.95 29.41
CA GLU A 519 -21.85 -36.64 29.91
C GLU A 519 -20.94 -37.10 28.76
N GLU A 520 -21.50 -37.63 27.67
CA GLU A 520 -20.77 -38.04 26.47
C GLU A 520 -20.19 -36.83 25.74
N ASN A 521 -20.92 -35.73 25.66
CA ASN A 521 -20.44 -34.47 25.09
C ASN A 521 -19.31 -33.85 25.93
N ILE A 522 -19.41 -33.91 27.27
CA ILE A 522 -18.35 -33.43 28.17
C ILE A 522 -17.08 -34.31 28.01
N ALA A 523 -17.25 -35.63 27.90
CA ALA A 523 -16.13 -36.55 27.69
C ALA A 523 -15.45 -36.28 26.32
N ALA A 524 -16.25 -36.09 25.27
CA ALA A 524 -15.75 -35.73 23.94
C ALA A 524 -15.01 -34.38 23.93
N LEU A 525 -15.55 -33.38 24.65
CA LEU A 525 -14.88 -32.08 24.80
C LEU A 525 -13.54 -32.20 25.53
N LYS A 526 -13.48 -32.94 26.62
CA LYS A 526 -12.23 -33.19 27.36
C LYS A 526 -11.18 -33.88 26.50
N LYS A 527 -11.58 -34.90 25.71
CA LYS A 527 -10.69 -35.58 24.77
C LYS A 527 -10.20 -34.61 23.68
N TYR A 528 -11.08 -33.81 23.11
CA TYR A 528 -10.76 -32.80 22.12
C TYR A 528 -9.76 -31.77 22.67
N ILE A 529 -9.98 -31.25 23.88
CA ILE A 529 -9.06 -30.33 24.56
C ILE A 529 -7.68 -30.96 24.72
N ALA A 530 -7.61 -32.18 25.25
CA ALA A 530 -6.35 -32.89 25.48
C ALA A 530 -5.58 -33.17 24.18
N GLU A 531 -6.28 -33.54 23.10
CA GLU A 531 -5.67 -33.70 21.77
C GLU A 531 -5.13 -32.37 21.22
N LYS A 532 -5.86 -31.27 21.38
CA LYS A 532 -5.40 -29.95 20.96
C LYS A 532 -4.27 -29.39 21.81
N GLU A 533 -4.31 -29.63 23.12
CA GLU A 533 -3.20 -29.27 24.01
C GLU A 533 -1.93 -30.05 23.66
N SER A 534 -2.03 -31.36 23.38
CA SER A 534 -0.87 -32.15 22.97
C SER A 534 -0.28 -31.69 21.62
N GLN A 535 -1.11 -31.23 20.69
CA GLN A 535 -0.67 -30.65 19.43
C GLN A 535 0.05 -29.31 19.63
N LEU A 536 -0.41 -28.44 20.54
CA LEU A 536 0.24 -27.20 20.90
C LEU A 536 1.60 -27.40 21.58
N VAL A 537 1.75 -28.41 22.42
CA VAL A 537 2.99 -28.66 23.18
C VAL A 537 4.11 -29.20 22.30
N ASN A 538 3.76 -29.96 21.23
CA ASN A 538 4.73 -30.74 20.47
C ASN A 538 5.01 -30.20 19.04
N ALA A 539 4.31 -29.17 18.56
CA ALA A 539 4.25 -28.87 17.13
C ALA A 539 4.44 -27.40 16.73
N PHE A 540 4.64 -26.46 17.64
CA PHE A 540 4.87 -25.08 17.19
C PHE A 540 6.36 -24.74 17.11
N ASN A 541 6.72 -24.04 16.04
CA ASN A 541 7.99 -23.36 15.96
C ASN A 541 7.91 -22.07 16.80
N ARG A 542 8.86 -21.87 17.72
CA ARG A 542 8.87 -20.70 18.62
C ARG A 542 8.92 -19.38 17.86
N ASP A 543 9.69 -19.32 16.77
CA ASP A 543 9.84 -18.11 15.97
C ASP A 543 8.56 -17.78 15.17
N GLU A 544 7.88 -18.81 14.67
CA GLU A 544 6.58 -18.63 14.01
C GLU A 544 5.52 -18.14 14.98
N LEU A 545 5.46 -18.71 16.19
CA LEU A 545 4.55 -18.28 17.23
C LEU A 545 4.87 -16.86 17.70
N LEU A 546 6.14 -16.51 17.86
CA LEU A 546 6.60 -15.17 18.21
C LEU A 546 6.11 -14.14 17.18
N THR A 547 6.35 -14.42 15.89
CA THR A 547 5.90 -13.57 14.78
C THR A 547 4.39 -13.37 14.81
N GLU A 548 3.62 -14.44 15.04
CA GLU A 548 2.16 -14.38 15.11
C GLU A 548 1.66 -13.48 16.25
N ILE A 549 2.22 -13.65 17.44
CA ILE A 549 1.86 -12.86 18.62
C ILE A 549 2.16 -11.38 18.38
N LEU A 550 3.38 -11.10 17.95
CA LEU A 550 3.85 -9.73 17.74
C LEU A 550 2.99 -9.01 16.70
N LEU A 551 2.75 -9.63 15.54
CA LEU A 551 1.94 -9.05 14.49
C LEU A 551 0.51 -8.75 14.97
N LYS A 552 -0.12 -9.69 15.69
CA LYS A 552 -1.47 -9.52 16.25
C LYS A 552 -1.53 -8.49 17.37
N ARG A 553 -0.39 -8.18 18.01
CA ARG A 553 -0.25 -7.13 19.03
C ARG A 553 0.23 -5.78 18.48
N GLY A 554 0.33 -5.64 17.15
CA GLY A 554 0.61 -4.38 16.48
C GLY A 554 2.10 -4.08 16.27
N TYR A 555 2.98 -5.06 16.49
CA TYR A 555 4.40 -4.94 16.15
C TYR A 555 4.59 -5.12 14.65
N THR A 556 5.44 -4.30 14.05
CA THR A 556 5.80 -4.47 12.64
C THR A 556 6.64 -5.73 12.43
N LEU A 557 6.68 -6.25 11.20
CA LEU A 557 7.48 -7.44 10.86
C LEU A 557 9.01 -7.17 10.86
N ASN A 558 9.41 -5.94 11.11
CA ASN A 558 10.81 -5.52 11.24
C ASN A 558 11.25 -5.39 12.71
N TYR A 559 10.71 -6.23 13.58
CA TYR A 559 11.11 -6.31 14.98
C TYR A 559 12.51 -6.92 15.14
N LYS A 560 13.14 -6.58 16.26
CA LYS A 560 14.42 -7.16 16.74
C LYS A 560 14.19 -7.85 18.06
N THR A 561 14.93 -8.92 18.32
CA THR A 561 14.85 -9.69 19.56
C THR A 561 16.21 -9.74 20.22
N GLU A 562 16.24 -9.64 21.55
CA GLU A 562 17.44 -9.77 22.37
C GLU A 562 17.14 -10.67 23.57
N ILE A 563 17.91 -11.74 23.74
CA ILE A 563 17.79 -12.64 24.91
C ILE A 563 18.25 -11.87 26.15
N GLN A 564 17.46 -11.96 27.22
CA GLN A 564 17.73 -11.28 28.49
C GLN A 564 18.39 -12.24 29.49
N PRO A 565 19.72 -12.21 29.66
CA PRO A 565 20.47 -13.23 30.40
C PRO A 565 20.24 -13.19 31.91
N HIS A 566 19.65 -12.14 32.45
CA HIS A 566 19.32 -12.05 33.86
C HIS A 566 18.14 -12.94 34.27
N PHE A 567 17.32 -13.41 33.34
CA PHE A 567 16.29 -14.41 33.57
C PHE A 567 16.89 -15.82 33.46
N THR A 568 17.45 -16.34 34.54
CA THR A 568 18.18 -17.62 34.51
C THR A 568 17.30 -18.86 34.47
N LYS A 569 16.00 -18.72 34.76
CA LYS A 569 15.03 -19.85 34.84
C LYS A 569 14.08 -19.90 33.65
N ASN A 570 13.98 -18.80 32.90
CA ASN A 570 13.16 -18.70 31.70
C ASN A 570 13.95 -18.03 30.58
N GLU A 571 13.66 -18.45 29.35
CA GLU A 571 14.12 -17.70 28.17
C GLU A 571 13.17 -16.53 27.91
N VAL A 572 13.61 -15.34 28.31
CA VAL A 572 12.86 -14.10 28.10
C VAL A 572 13.56 -13.28 27.02
N LEU A 573 12.78 -12.91 26.02
CA LEU A 573 13.22 -12.05 24.90
C LEU A 573 12.73 -10.62 25.16
N LEU A 574 13.61 -9.65 25.02
CA LEU A 574 13.23 -8.26 24.81
C LEU A 574 13.00 -8.08 23.32
N VAL A 575 11.81 -7.60 22.96
CA VAL A 575 11.40 -7.40 21.56
C VAL A 575 11.08 -5.92 21.33
N THR A 576 11.64 -5.36 20.26
CA THR A 576 11.34 -3.98 19.84
C THR A 576 11.21 -3.87 18.33
N ASP A 577 10.26 -3.04 17.88
CA ASP A 577 10.11 -2.62 16.48
C ASP A 577 10.47 -1.14 16.27
N GLY A 578 11.13 -0.53 17.26
CA GLY A 578 11.47 0.90 17.27
C GLY A 578 10.35 1.82 17.79
N HIS A 579 9.11 1.32 17.88
CA HIS A 579 7.94 2.05 18.42
C HIS A 579 7.40 1.40 19.70
N HIS A 580 7.48 0.08 19.76
CA HIS A 580 7.02 -0.72 20.88
C HIS A 580 8.18 -1.52 21.45
N GLU A 581 8.12 -1.77 22.77
CA GLU A 581 9.05 -2.64 23.46
C GLU A 581 8.29 -3.52 24.45
N THR A 582 8.63 -4.81 24.50
CA THR A 582 8.02 -5.77 25.42
C THR A 582 8.95 -6.93 25.72
N PHE A 583 8.81 -7.50 26.91
CA PHE A 583 9.40 -8.80 27.26
C PHE A 583 8.45 -9.91 26.87
N ILE A 584 8.96 -10.95 26.23
CA ILE A 584 8.17 -12.13 25.83
C ILE A 584 8.81 -13.39 26.34
N CYS A 585 8.01 -14.27 26.95
CA CYS A 585 8.42 -15.59 27.33
C CYS A 585 7.46 -16.64 26.75
N LEU A 586 8.00 -17.55 25.93
CA LEU A 586 7.25 -18.63 25.29
C LEU A 586 7.48 -19.99 25.99
N ASP A 587 8.02 -19.99 27.21
CA ASP A 587 8.19 -21.21 28.00
C ASP A 587 6.84 -21.73 28.49
N VAL A 588 6.76 -23.04 28.66
CA VAL A 588 5.54 -23.72 29.12
C VAL A 588 5.26 -23.54 30.62
N GLU A 589 6.24 -23.02 31.38
CA GLU A 589 6.13 -22.67 32.78
C GLU A 589 6.92 -21.38 33.07
N ILE A 590 6.31 -20.44 33.77
CA ILE A 590 6.97 -19.24 34.24
C ILE A 590 7.45 -19.42 35.69
N ALA A 591 8.73 -19.25 35.93
CA ALA A 591 9.34 -19.33 37.23
C ALA A 591 8.95 -18.16 38.14
N ASN A 592 8.93 -18.38 39.47
CA ASN A 592 8.59 -17.33 40.41
C ASN A 592 9.59 -16.16 40.38
N GLU A 593 10.87 -16.43 40.14
CA GLU A 593 11.92 -15.44 40.01
C GLU A 593 11.62 -14.45 38.87
N THR A 594 11.09 -14.95 37.76
CA THR A 594 10.66 -14.11 36.61
C THR A 594 9.49 -13.22 37.00
N ILE A 595 8.55 -13.70 37.80
CA ILE A 595 7.40 -12.93 38.29
C ILE A 595 7.85 -11.82 39.26
N GLU A 596 8.74 -12.15 40.20
CA GLU A 596 9.27 -11.20 41.20
C GLU A 596 10.06 -10.06 40.51
N TYR A 597 10.75 -10.34 39.40
CA TYR A 597 11.40 -9.28 38.62
C TYR A 597 10.40 -8.18 38.22
N PHE A 598 9.20 -8.52 37.76
CA PHE A 598 8.18 -7.58 37.33
C PHE A 598 7.48 -6.85 38.51
N LYS A 599 7.61 -7.34 39.72
CA LYS A 599 7.15 -6.65 40.92
C LYS A 599 7.91 -5.33 41.16
N GLU A 600 9.19 -5.33 40.82
CA GLU A 600 10.07 -4.17 40.93
C GLU A 600 10.08 -3.32 39.64
N ASN A 601 9.73 -3.91 38.50
CA ASN A 601 9.78 -3.32 37.17
C ASN A 601 8.39 -3.10 36.56
N LYS A 602 7.51 -2.40 37.29
CA LYS A 602 6.07 -2.26 36.98
C LYS A 602 5.73 -1.50 35.69
N ASN A 603 6.67 -0.75 35.15
CA ASN A 603 6.45 0.06 33.93
C ASN A 603 6.77 -0.73 32.64
N GLN A 604 7.22 -1.97 32.76
CA GLN A 604 7.54 -2.81 31.62
C GLN A 604 6.29 -3.54 31.12
N LYS A 605 6.37 -4.00 29.86
CA LYS A 605 5.35 -4.87 29.29
C LYS A 605 5.85 -6.29 29.26
N PHE A 606 4.97 -7.25 29.57
CA PHE A 606 5.30 -8.67 29.57
C PHE A 606 4.19 -9.50 28.93
N ILE A 607 4.58 -10.34 27.97
CA ILE A 607 3.69 -11.26 27.26
C ILE A 607 4.15 -12.70 27.50
N CYS A 608 3.25 -13.60 27.87
CA CYS A 608 3.58 -15.02 28.01
C CYS A 608 2.41 -15.93 27.64
N LEU A 609 2.66 -17.25 27.60
CA LEU A 609 1.62 -18.25 27.40
C LEU A 609 0.69 -18.27 28.63
N GLU A 610 -0.64 -18.22 28.42
CA GLU A 610 -1.61 -18.31 29.51
C GLU A 610 -1.47 -19.63 30.28
N ARG A 611 -1.25 -20.73 29.56
CA ARG A 611 -1.04 -22.06 30.13
C ARG A 611 0.24 -22.20 30.99
N ALA A 612 1.20 -21.28 30.83
CA ALA A 612 2.43 -21.27 31.63
C ALA A 612 2.23 -20.70 33.04
N LEU A 613 1.01 -20.22 33.33
CA LEU A 613 0.66 -19.53 34.57
C LEU A 613 -0.41 -20.30 35.33
N ASP A 614 -0.21 -20.48 36.65
CA ASP A 614 -1.31 -20.74 37.56
C ASP A 614 -2.08 -19.46 37.92
N THR A 615 -3.20 -19.61 38.60
CA THR A 615 -4.07 -18.49 38.98
C THR A 615 -3.33 -17.45 39.82
N THR A 616 -2.43 -17.86 40.69
CA THR A 616 -1.67 -16.94 41.57
C THR A 616 -0.65 -16.14 40.75
N LYS A 617 0.11 -16.80 39.89
CA LYS A 617 1.09 -16.19 39.02
C LYS A 617 0.43 -15.16 38.08
N LYS A 618 -0.70 -15.56 37.48
CA LYS A 618 -1.49 -14.66 36.59
C LYS A 618 -2.00 -13.42 37.36
N PHE A 619 -2.55 -13.62 38.56
CA PHE A 619 -3.02 -12.52 39.41
C PHE A 619 -1.87 -11.58 39.78
N ASN A 620 -0.72 -12.09 40.20
CA ASN A 620 0.44 -11.30 40.58
C ASN A 620 0.95 -10.45 39.40
N LEU A 621 1.13 -11.05 38.21
CA LEU A 621 1.57 -10.32 37.03
C LEU A 621 0.56 -9.22 36.63
N LYS A 622 -0.75 -9.53 36.65
CA LYS A 622 -1.78 -8.53 36.37
C LYS A 622 -1.79 -7.40 37.41
N HIS A 623 -1.54 -7.74 38.69
CA HIS A 623 -1.43 -6.74 39.76
C HIS A 623 -0.19 -5.85 39.61
N TYR A 624 0.96 -6.42 39.21
CA TYR A 624 2.21 -5.66 39.08
C TYR A 624 2.23 -4.79 37.84
N LEU A 625 1.81 -5.30 36.70
CA LEU A 625 1.98 -4.70 35.38
C LEU A 625 0.70 -4.03 34.84
N GLY A 626 -0.48 -4.32 35.43
CA GLY A 626 -1.75 -3.75 34.96
C GLY A 626 -2.00 -4.04 33.47
N GLU A 627 -2.15 -3.02 32.66
CA GLU A 627 -2.32 -3.11 31.20
C GLU A 627 -1.03 -3.52 30.46
N GLY A 628 0.12 -3.50 31.12
CA GLY A 628 1.39 -3.98 30.58
C GLY A 628 1.51 -5.51 30.54
N PHE A 629 0.58 -6.24 31.22
CA PHE A 629 0.58 -7.69 31.22
C PHE A 629 -0.44 -8.27 30.24
N ASP A 630 0.02 -9.21 29.43
CA ASP A 630 -0.81 -9.95 28.50
C ASP A 630 -0.46 -11.45 28.49
N ALA A 631 -1.48 -12.30 28.47
CA ALA A 631 -1.32 -13.75 28.38
C ALA A 631 -2.26 -14.28 27.29
N PHE A 632 -1.77 -15.20 26.49
CA PHE A 632 -2.48 -15.71 25.33
C PHE A 632 -2.46 -17.22 25.25
#